data_ee6a37187f7a6f0efc95f4eeb12198a4
#
_entry.id   ee6a37187f7a6f0efc95f4eeb12198a4
#
_cell.length_a   1.000
_cell.length_b   1.000
_cell.length_c   1.000
_cell.angle_alpha   90.00
_cell.angle_beta   90.00
_cell.angle_gamma   90.00
#
_symmetry.space_group_name_H-M   'P 1'
#
loop_
_entity.id
_entity.type
_entity.pdbx_description
1 polymer ?
#
loop_
_entity_poly.entity_id
_entity_poly.type
_entity_poly.pdbx_seq_one_letter_code
_entity_poly.pdbx_strand_id
1 'polypeptide(L)'
;LMTPIHKKIFFDSYNEVPLKYKRMFKVEKMTARKQTYPHLGAFGLWQTNTESSDFNESSFSEGEVASFEAKRYDKSYVLTWELMQDDQYNVMRGIGKGGSAKGLGRSLRATEETDCANVIKNGFSNVGYDGKALFASDHPLIDSSMKISNLIVGGLTDANLKAALTLMRGQTDEAGIIISATPRILVVCPALEFTAKAIVNSILQAGTNNNDVNTVPNIEVVVWDFLNDPTGQLTPWFIQDTSLDNLLFLRREEPWFGSERIQKRVDYRMFGFTRYDTGYCDWRGLVGSKGTPEQIVIPTLGYLNATVAAGADGTKTKVTAVTGQGTGALKYKVGASVEKPNYNDADTGYTALTLNTDITCTSTDKIVVVESVDGKIIKSSDVKDVVVGA
;
A
#
# COMPACT_ATOMS: atom_id res chain seq x y z
N LEU A 1 -9.12 -25.65 35.77
CA LEU A 1 -7.69 -25.89 35.48
C LEU A 1 -7.27 -25.51 34.04
N MET A 2 -8.16 -25.55 33.04
CA MET A 2 -7.82 -25.23 31.62
C MET A 2 -7.74 -23.73 31.30
N THR A 3 -8.60 -22.91 31.93
CA THR A 3 -8.68 -21.47 31.64
C THR A 3 -7.35 -20.74 31.82
N PRO A 4 -6.54 -20.95 32.86
CA PRO A 4 -5.25 -20.29 32.99
C PRO A 4 -4.27 -20.62 31.88
N ILE A 5 -4.25 -21.88 31.41
CA ILE A 5 -3.38 -22.33 30.31
C ILE A 5 -3.78 -21.65 29.01
N HIS A 6 -5.07 -21.67 28.66
CA HIS A 6 -5.59 -21.02 27.46
C HIS A 6 -5.39 -19.51 27.50
N LYS A 7 -5.58 -18.89 28.68
CA LYS A 7 -5.30 -17.47 28.89
C LYS A 7 -3.84 -17.14 28.61
N LYS A 8 -2.91 -17.95 29.13
CA LYS A 8 -1.48 -17.77 28.87
C LYS A 8 -1.17 -17.90 27.38
N ILE A 9 -1.65 -18.95 26.70
CA ILE A 9 -1.45 -19.18 25.27
C ILE A 9 -2.02 -18.01 24.44
N PHE A 10 -3.18 -17.49 24.83
CA PHE A 10 -3.79 -16.33 24.18
C PHE A 10 -2.87 -15.10 24.26
N PHE A 11 -2.39 -14.74 25.45
CA PHE A 11 -1.56 -13.55 25.61
C PHE A 11 -0.16 -13.74 25.02
N ASP A 12 0.43 -14.92 25.12
CA ASP A 12 1.72 -15.24 24.50
C ASP A 12 1.61 -15.05 22.96
N SER A 13 0.55 -15.58 22.36
CA SER A 13 0.34 -15.45 20.90
C SER A 13 -0.07 -14.03 20.48
N TYR A 14 -0.82 -13.32 21.31
CA TYR A 14 -1.15 -11.92 21.09
C TYR A 14 0.10 -11.04 21.08
N ASN A 15 1.10 -11.35 21.93
CA ASN A 15 2.36 -10.61 22.00
C ASN A 15 3.45 -11.11 21.04
N GLU A 16 3.23 -12.25 20.36
CA GLU A 16 4.18 -12.83 19.40
C GLU A 16 4.34 -11.95 18.13
N VAL A 17 3.27 -11.29 17.71
CA VAL A 17 3.29 -10.42 16.52
C VAL A 17 3.82 -9.04 16.88
N PRO A 18 4.88 -8.56 16.18
CA PRO A 18 5.43 -7.23 16.44
C PRO A 18 4.41 -6.13 16.17
N LEU A 19 4.39 -5.14 17.05
CA LEU A 19 3.52 -3.97 16.96
C LEU A 19 4.15 -2.91 16.07
N LYS A 20 3.68 -2.79 14.83
CA LYS A 20 4.14 -1.72 13.93
C LYS A 20 3.34 -0.43 14.13
N TYR A 21 2.04 -0.51 14.40
CA TYR A 21 1.19 0.68 14.58
C TYR A 21 1.66 1.60 15.71
N LYS A 22 2.27 1.08 16.78
CA LYS A 22 2.78 1.90 17.89
C LYS A 22 3.92 2.86 17.52
N ARG A 23 4.54 2.68 16.36
CA ARG A 23 5.53 3.63 15.85
C ARG A 23 4.90 4.87 15.24
N MET A 24 3.64 4.76 14.83
CA MET A 24 2.91 5.78 14.10
C MET A 24 1.76 6.37 14.91
N PHE A 25 1.08 5.50 15.69
CA PHE A 25 -0.08 5.87 16.49
C PHE A 25 0.32 6.04 17.96
N LYS A 26 -0.10 7.15 18.53
CA LYS A 26 -0.05 7.34 19.98
C LYS A 26 -1.13 6.50 20.64
N VAL A 27 -0.73 5.65 21.59
CA VAL A 27 -1.67 4.82 22.33
C VAL A 27 -2.08 5.53 23.60
N GLU A 28 -3.36 5.87 23.72
CA GLU A 28 -3.94 6.53 24.88
C GLU A 28 -5.11 5.73 25.46
N LYS A 29 -5.40 5.95 26.74
CA LYS A 29 -6.52 5.31 27.41
C LYS A 29 -7.75 6.22 27.35
N MET A 30 -8.86 5.69 26.82
CA MET A 30 -10.15 6.38 26.90
C MET A 30 -10.74 6.29 28.30
N THR A 31 -11.21 7.41 28.81
CA THR A 31 -11.91 7.48 30.12
C THR A 31 -13.42 7.36 29.96
N ALA A 32 -13.97 7.72 28.81
CA ALA A 32 -15.39 7.69 28.50
C ALA A 32 -15.69 6.83 27.24
N ARG A 33 -16.95 6.53 26.97
CA ARG A 33 -17.37 5.84 25.73
C ARG A 33 -17.04 6.65 24.49
N LYS A 34 -17.20 7.97 24.56
CA LYS A 34 -16.89 8.94 23.51
C LYS A 34 -15.85 9.93 24.03
N GLN A 35 -14.83 10.17 23.25
CA GLN A 35 -13.79 11.18 23.51
C GLN A 35 -13.70 12.11 22.32
N THR A 36 -13.60 13.40 22.59
CA THR A 36 -13.60 14.47 21.58
C THR A 36 -12.33 15.30 21.67
N TYR A 37 -11.80 15.69 20.54
CA TYR A 37 -10.66 16.56 20.39
C TYR A 37 -11.11 17.79 19.59
N PRO A 38 -11.38 18.92 20.28
CA PRO A 38 -11.76 20.16 19.61
C PRO A 38 -10.53 20.78 18.94
N HIS A 39 -10.71 21.28 17.72
CA HIS A 39 -9.76 22.14 17.07
C HIS A 39 -10.08 23.58 17.43
N LEU A 40 -9.07 24.31 17.86
CA LEU A 40 -9.18 25.73 18.20
C LEU A 40 -8.37 26.53 17.20
N GLY A 41 -8.87 27.68 16.80
CA GLY A 41 -8.13 28.66 16.03
C GLY A 41 -6.84 29.05 16.74
N ALA A 42 -5.81 29.38 15.98
CA ALA A 42 -4.53 29.78 16.52
C ALA A 42 -4.43 31.32 16.62
N PHE A 43 -3.63 31.79 17.56
CA PHE A 43 -3.29 33.21 17.59
C PHE A 43 -2.34 33.55 16.44
N GLY A 44 -2.58 34.66 15.75
CA GLY A 44 -1.66 35.20 14.77
C GLY A 44 -0.31 35.64 15.39
N LEU A 45 0.60 36.13 14.55
CA LEU A 45 1.87 36.67 15.01
C LEU A 45 1.65 37.89 15.92
N TRP A 46 2.48 38.00 16.93
CA TRP A 46 2.46 39.16 17.80
C TRP A 46 2.81 40.46 17.02
N GLN A 47 2.01 41.45 17.20
CA GLN A 47 2.24 42.78 16.57
C GLN A 47 2.99 43.70 17.52
N THR A 48 3.82 44.57 16.95
CA THR A 48 4.46 45.62 17.73
C THR A 48 3.42 46.61 18.19
N ASN A 49 3.51 47.02 19.47
CA ASN A 49 2.63 48.01 20.04
C ASN A 49 3.43 49.24 20.46
N THR A 50 2.77 50.40 20.55
CA THR A 50 3.40 51.65 21.01
C THR A 50 3.35 51.72 22.53
N GLU A 51 4.30 52.48 23.10
CA GLU A 51 4.35 52.75 24.54
C GLU A 51 3.03 53.38 25.02
N SER A 52 2.49 52.91 26.13
CA SER A 52 1.21 53.35 26.70
C SER A 52 -0.07 53.03 25.92
N SER A 53 -0.04 52.13 24.95
CA SER A 53 -1.26 51.59 24.29
C SER A 53 -1.78 50.35 25.01
N ASP A 54 -3.08 50.05 24.83
CA ASP A 54 -3.71 48.86 25.31
C ASP A 54 -3.14 47.61 24.61
N PHE A 55 -3.27 46.45 25.25
CA PHE A 55 -2.87 45.19 24.66
C PHE A 55 -3.68 44.88 23.39
N ASN A 56 -3.02 44.27 22.40
CA ASN A 56 -3.72 43.75 21.23
C ASN A 56 -4.53 42.51 21.65
N GLU A 57 -5.84 42.60 21.66
CA GLU A 57 -6.73 41.48 21.99
C GLU A 57 -6.99 40.61 20.77
N SER A 58 -6.89 39.30 20.96
CA SER A 58 -7.26 38.30 19.96
C SER A 58 -8.28 37.34 20.56
N SER A 59 -9.27 36.93 19.79
CA SER A 59 -10.27 35.93 20.19
C SER A 59 -9.94 34.58 19.59
N PHE A 60 -10.35 33.49 20.26
CA PHE A 60 -10.32 32.16 19.70
C PHE A 60 -11.50 31.95 18.77
N SER A 61 -11.26 31.34 17.62
CA SER A 61 -12.29 30.70 16.81
C SER A 61 -12.37 29.22 17.16
N GLU A 62 -13.58 28.71 17.33
CA GLU A 62 -13.83 27.29 17.52
C GLU A 62 -13.97 26.63 16.14
N GLY A 63 -13.20 25.57 15.93
CA GLY A 63 -13.26 24.74 14.74
C GLY A 63 -14.03 23.46 14.96
N GLU A 64 -13.95 22.61 13.97
CA GLU A 64 -14.59 21.30 13.99
C GLU A 64 -13.99 20.36 15.06
N VAL A 65 -14.73 19.34 15.45
CA VAL A 65 -14.36 18.44 16.54
C VAL A 65 -14.11 17.03 16.01
N ALA A 66 -12.90 16.52 16.17
CA ALA A 66 -12.62 15.11 15.97
C ALA A 66 -13.22 14.27 17.11
N SER A 67 -14.04 13.29 16.80
CA SER A 67 -14.70 12.47 17.82
C SER A 67 -14.45 10.98 17.61
N PHE A 68 -14.17 10.27 18.71
CA PHE A 68 -13.89 8.86 18.77
C PHE A 68 -14.88 8.16 19.67
N GLU A 69 -15.38 7.01 19.23
CA GLU A 69 -16.30 6.20 20.02
C GLU A 69 -15.79 4.77 20.15
N ALA A 70 -15.57 4.31 21.40
CA ALA A 70 -15.03 2.99 21.68
C ALA A 70 -15.93 1.88 21.14
N LYS A 71 -15.47 1.18 20.11
CA LYS A 71 -16.11 0.01 19.50
C LYS A 71 -15.77 -1.24 20.31
N ARG A 72 -16.70 -2.19 20.33
CA ARG A 72 -16.50 -3.48 20.97
C ARG A 72 -16.02 -4.49 19.94
N TYR A 73 -14.95 -5.20 20.28
CA TYR A 73 -14.42 -6.33 19.53
C TYR A 73 -14.45 -7.56 20.41
N ASP A 74 -15.14 -8.59 19.99
CA ASP A 74 -15.21 -9.85 20.66
C ASP A 74 -15.23 -11.02 19.69
N LYS A 75 -14.69 -12.14 20.14
CA LYS A 75 -14.68 -13.39 19.37
C LYS A 75 -14.64 -14.55 20.34
N SER A 76 -15.36 -15.64 20.01
CA SER A 76 -15.42 -16.83 20.82
C SER A 76 -15.28 -18.10 19.99
N TYR A 77 -14.91 -19.19 20.65
CA TYR A 77 -14.97 -20.55 20.12
C TYR A 77 -15.48 -21.52 21.19
N VAL A 78 -16.08 -22.59 20.75
CA VAL A 78 -16.64 -23.61 21.65
C VAL A 78 -15.73 -24.84 21.62
N LEU A 79 -15.44 -25.38 22.79
CA LEU A 79 -14.78 -26.68 22.97
C LEU A 79 -15.83 -27.67 23.49
N THR A 80 -16.06 -28.73 22.73
CA THR A 80 -16.93 -29.82 23.14
C THR A 80 -16.27 -30.64 24.22
N TRP A 81 -17.07 -31.29 25.04
CA TRP A 81 -16.58 -32.16 26.12
C TRP A 81 -15.76 -33.33 25.57
N GLU A 82 -16.24 -33.93 24.47
CA GLU A 82 -15.59 -35.04 23.78
C GLU A 82 -14.20 -34.61 23.26
N LEU A 83 -14.11 -33.46 22.63
CA LEU A 83 -12.83 -32.91 22.17
C LEU A 83 -11.84 -32.70 23.34
N MET A 84 -12.36 -32.34 24.51
CA MET A 84 -11.52 -32.17 25.70
C MET A 84 -11.01 -33.50 26.31
N GLN A 85 -11.82 -34.56 26.22
CA GLN A 85 -11.43 -35.89 26.70
C GLN A 85 -10.52 -36.62 25.73
N ASP A 86 -10.81 -36.52 24.42
CA ASP A 86 -10.22 -37.34 23.37
C ASP A 86 -9.21 -36.60 22.50
N ASP A 87 -8.60 -35.52 23.01
CA ASP A 87 -7.67 -34.66 22.25
C ASP A 87 -6.39 -35.42 21.82
N GLN A 88 -6.55 -36.30 20.83
CA GLN A 88 -5.47 -37.13 20.27
C GLN A 88 -4.40 -36.31 19.54
N TYR A 89 -4.74 -35.09 19.10
CA TYR A 89 -3.86 -34.22 18.28
C TYR A 89 -3.31 -33.03 19.02
N ASN A 90 -3.53 -32.94 20.33
CA ASN A 90 -3.15 -31.76 21.15
C ASN A 90 -3.68 -30.43 20.59
N VAL A 91 -4.82 -30.42 19.92
CA VAL A 91 -5.48 -29.24 19.37
C VAL A 91 -5.76 -28.22 20.48
N MET A 92 -6.09 -28.73 21.67
CA MET A 92 -6.36 -27.93 22.87
C MET A 92 -5.14 -27.18 23.40
N ARG A 93 -3.94 -27.73 23.23
CA ARG A 93 -2.69 -27.10 23.68
C ARG A 93 -2.15 -26.08 22.67
N GLY A 94 -2.88 -25.85 21.55
CA GLY A 94 -2.50 -24.86 20.56
C GLY A 94 -1.21 -25.15 19.79
N ILE A 95 -0.78 -26.42 19.77
CA ILE A 95 0.44 -26.87 19.05
C ILE A 95 0.23 -26.86 17.54
N GLY A 96 -1.03 -26.86 17.07
CA GLY A 96 -1.39 -26.72 15.64
C GLY A 96 -1.38 -25.26 15.17
N LYS A 97 -1.02 -25.04 13.90
CA LYS A 97 -1.06 -23.72 13.25
C LYS A 97 -2.53 -23.24 13.14
N GLY A 98 -2.98 -22.41 14.07
CA GLY A 98 -4.22 -21.65 13.93
C GLY A 98 -5.45 -22.13 14.70
N GLY A 99 -5.39 -23.19 15.48
CA GLY A 99 -6.50 -23.63 16.33
C GLY A 99 -6.51 -22.96 17.71
N SER A 100 -7.72 -22.81 18.33
CA SER A 100 -7.88 -22.46 19.74
C SER A 100 -7.42 -21.06 20.18
N ALA A 101 -6.96 -20.94 21.42
CA ALA A 101 -6.55 -19.69 22.05
C ALA A 101 -5.40 -18.97 21.31
N LYS A 102 -4.48 -19.72 20.70
CA LYS A 102 -3.38 -19.16 19.90
C LYS A 102 -3.90 -18.41 18.67
N GLY A 103 -4.82 -19.02 17.93
CA GLY A 103 -5.46 -18.38 16.77
C GLY A 103 -6.25 -17.14 17.15
N LEU A 104 -6.95 -17.19 18.32
CA LEU A 104 -7.72 -16.05 18.81
C LEU A 104 -6.82 -14.85 19.18
N GLY A 105 -5.70 -15.08 19.86
CA GLY A 105 -4.75 -14.04 20.21
C GLY A 105 -4.11 -13.38 18.97
N ARG A 106 -3.66 -14.18 18.02
CA ARG A 106 -3.13 -13.67 16.74
C ARG A 106 -4.17 -12.90 15.93
N SER A 107 -5.41 -13.40 15.89
CA SER A 107 -6.51 -12.74 15.19
C SER A 107 -6.82 -11.36 15.78
N LEU A 108 -6.82 -11.22 17.12
CA LEU A 108 -7.03 -9.93 17.76
C LEU A 108 -5.92 -8.94 17.39
N ARG A 109 -4.66 -9.37 17.45
CA ARG A 109 -3.53 -8.52 17.07
C ARG A 109 -3.59 -8.08 15.62
N ALA A 110 -3.91 -9.01 14.71
CA ALA A 110 -4.09 -8.69 13.30
C ALA A 110 -5.24 -7.70 13.07
N THR A 111 -6.32 -7.77 13.87
CA THR A 111 -7.44 -6.82 13.80
C THR A 111 -6.98 -5.41 14.20
N GLU A 112 -6.24 -5.26 15.30
CA GLU A 112 -5.71 -3.96 15.74
C GLU A 112 -4.80 -3.33 14.68
N GLU A 113 -3.86 -4.11 14.09
CA GLU A 113 -2.99 -3.63 13.01
C GLU A 113 -3.79 -3.27 11.75
N THR A 114 -4.80 -4.09 11.40
CA THR A 114 -5.64 -3.84 10.23
C THR A 114 -6.48 -2.57 10.39
N ASP A 115 -7.07 -2.36 11.57
CA ASP A 115 -7.87 -1.16 11.83
C ASP A 115 -7.02 0.11 11.76
N CYS A 116 -5.81 0.09 12.33
CA CYS A 116 -4.87 1.20 12.20
C CYS A 116 -4.45 1.41 10.73
N ALA A 117 -4.16 0.34 9.98
CA ALA A 117 -3.82 0.44 8.57
C ALA A 117 -4.98 1.00 7.73
N ASN A 118 -6.23 0.66 8.09
CA ASN A 118 -7.42 1.16 7.40
C ASN A 118 -7.62 2.67 7.59
N VAL A 119 -7.19 3.26 8.72
CA VAL A 119 -7.19 4.72 8.90
C VAL A 119 -6.40 5.39 7.78
N ILE A 120 -5.21 4.86 7.46
CA ILE A 120 -4.34 5.40 6.41
C ILE A 120 -4.85 5.05 5.00
N LYS A 121 -5.21 3.78 4.76
CA LYS A 121 -5.74 3.34 3.45
C LYS A 121 -6.96 4.13 3.03
N ASN A 122 -7.91 4.29 3.95
CA ASN A 122 -9.13 5.03 3.72
C ASN A 122 -8.95 6.55 3.88
N GLY A 123 -7.78 6.99 4.34
CA GLY A 123 -7.43 8.40 4.53
C GLY A 123 -7.41 9.24 3.25
N PHE A 124 -7.52 8.60 2.09
CA PHE A 124 -7.66 9.28 0.79
C PHE A 124 -9.11 9.43 0.33
N SER A 125 -10.06 8.84 1.03
CA SER A 125 -11.48 8.80 0.64
C SER A 125 -12.45 9.14 1.77
N ASN A 126 -12.15 8.70 2.99
CA ASN A 126 -13.02 8.94 4.13
C ASN A 126 -12.88 10.39 4.61
N VAL A 127 -14.01 11.05 4.73
CA VAL A 127 -14.09 12.43 5.19
C VAL A 127 -13.84 12.50 6.70
N GLY A 128 -12.92 13.38 7.10
CA GLY A 128 -12.55 13.64 8.47
C GLY A 128 -13.34 14.77 9.13
N TYR A 129 -12.80 15.29 10.22
CA TYR A 129 -13.41 16.36 11.01
C TYR A 129 -13.55 17.70 10.26
N ASP A 130 -12.64 18.01 9.34
CA ASP A 130 -12.58 19.24 8.54
C ASP A 130 -13.38 19.17 7.23
N GLY A 131 -14.19 18.10 7.05
CA GLY A 131 -14.94 17.86 5.81
C GLY A 131 -14.08 17.39 4.64
N LYS A 132 -12.79 17.08 4.86
CA LYS A 132 -11.84 16.55 3.87
C LYS A 132 -11.31 15.19 4.28
N ALA A 133 -10.73 14.47 3.32
CA ALA A 133 -10.03 13.23 3.62
C ALA A 133 -8.71 13.53 4.37
N LEU A 134 -8.15 12.56 5.10
CA LEU A 134 -6.87 12.73 5.82
C LEU A 134 -5.75 13.23 4.90
N PHE A 135 -5.70 12.73 3.66
CA PHE A 135 -4.78 13.21 2.63
C PHE A 135 -5.58 13.90 1.54
N ALA A 136 -5.55 15.22 1.52
CA ALA A 136 -6.28 16.05 0.57
C ALA A 136 -5.40 17.20 0.07
N SER A 137 -5.80 17.78 -1.06
CA SER A 137 -5.10 18.91 -1.66
C SER A 137 -5.62 20.27 -1.20
N ASP A 138 -6.68 20.30 -0.38
CA ASP A 138 -7.46 21.50 -0.11
C ASP A 138 -8.04 21.55 1.31
N HIS A 139 -7.25 21.19 2.32
CA HIS A 139 -7.63 21.36 3.72
C HIS A 139 -7.92 22.82 4.05
N PRO A 140 -9.11 23.13 4.60
CA PRO A 140 -9.44 24.49 5.01
C PRO A 140 -8.70 24.88 6.30
N LEU A 141 -8.43 26.14 6.47
CA LEU A 141 -8.00 26.75 7.73
C LEU A 141 -9.18 27.47 8.36
N ILE A 142 -9.24 27.50 9.71
CA ILE A 142 -10.34 28.16 10.44
C ILE A 142 -10.29 29.66 10.23
N ASP A 143 -9.11 30.26 10.36
CA ASP A 143 -8.91 31.72 10.36
C ASP A 143 -8.39 32.26 9.03
N SER A 144 -8.36 31.46 7.97
CA SER A 144 -7.85 31.85 6.67
C SER A 144 -8.60 31.22 5.51
N SER A 145 -8.74 31.95 4.41
CA SER A 145 -9.26 31.42 3.15
C SER A 145 -8.23 30.54 2.40
N MET A 146 -7.00 30.46 2.90
CA MET A 146 -5.96 29.60 2.32
C MET A 146 -6.32 28.12 2.50
N LYS A 147 -5.90 27.34 1.54
CA LYS A 147 -6.04 25.88 1.57
C LYS A 147 -4.66 25.25 1.56
N ILE A 148 -4.47 24.23 2.37
CA ILE A 148 -3.20 23.53 2.49
C ILE A 148 -3.34 22.12 1.95
N SER A 149 -2.35 21.66 1.20
CA SER A 149 -2.25 20.30 0.70
C SER A 149 -1.31 19.48 1.58
N ASN A 150 -1.67 18.22 1.81
CA ASN A 150 -0.79 17.18 2.35
C ASN A 150 -0.78 15.94 1.46
N LEU A 151 -1.23 16.09 0.21
CA LEU A 151 -1.33 15.02 -0.77
C LEU A 151 -0.23 15.14 -1.83
N ILE A 152 0.45 14.02 -2.09
CA ILE A 152 1.34 13.83 -3.23
C ILE A 152 0.67 12.89 -4.23
N VAL A 153 0.77 13.21 -5.50
CA VAL A 153 0.28 12.35 -6.58
C VAL A 153 1.46 11.59 -7.19
N GLY A 154 1.37 10.26 -7.18
CA GLY A 154 2.37 9.41 -7.81
C GLY A 154 3.07 8.43 -6.88
N GLY A 155 3.86 7.51 -7.47
CA GLY A 155 4.63 6.50 -6.73
C GLY A 155 5.78 7.10 -5.91
N LEU A 156 6.41 6.27 -5.09
CA LEU A 156 7.57 6.66 -4.31
C LEU A 156 8.80 6.78 -5.23
N THR A 157 9.18 8.01 -5.51
CA THR A 157 10.41 8.38 -6.21
C THR A 157 11.21 9.36 -5.39
N ASP A 158 12.49 9.53 -5.69
CA ASP A 158 13.34 10.54 -5.02
C ASP A 158 12.73 11.95 -5.13
N ALA A 159 12.24 12.31 -6.32
CA ALA A 159 11.59 13.60 -6.55
C ALA A 159 10.32 13.79 -5.73
N ASN A 160 9.44 12.79 -5.70
CA ASN A 160 8.19 12.84 -4.96
C ASN A 160 8.43 12.85 -3.44
N LEU A 161 9.43 12.11 -2.97
CA LEU A 161 9.81 12.15 -1.56
C LEU A 161 10.33 13.53 -1.16
N LYS A 162 11.22 14.14 -1.95
CA LYS A 162 11.71 15.51 -1.72
C LYS A 162 10.58 16.54 -1.73
N ALA A 163 9.62 16.40 -2.65
CA ALA A 163 8.42 17.23 -2.69
C ALA A 163 7.58 17.07 -1.42
N ALA A 164 7.38 15.83 -0.94
CA ALA A 164 6.64 15.56 0.29
C ALA A 164 7.32 16.16 1.52
N LEU A 165 8.65 16.07 1.62
CA LEU A 165 9.43 16.67 2.69
C LEU A 165 9.32 18.20 2.71
N THR A 166 9.36 18.82 1.54
CA THR A 166 9.19 20.27 1.39
C THR A 166 7.77 20.69 1.78
N LEU A 167 6.76 19.93 1.32
CA LEU A 167 5.36 20.19 1.61
C LEU A 167 5.08 20.10 3.12
N MET A 168 5.62 19.07 3.82
CA MET A 168 5.47 18.93 5.27
C MET A 168 6.06 20.11 6.04
N ARG A 169 7.26 20.57 5.65
CA ARG A 169 7.92 21.70 6.31
C ARG A 169 7.21 23.03 6.10
N GLY A 170 6.44 23.14 5.02
CA GLY A 170 5.63 24.32 4.71
C GLY A 170 4.24 24.32 5.34
N GLN A 171 3.86 23.28 6.10
CA GLN A 171 2.56 23.23 6.76
C GLN A 171 2.44 24.31 7.84
N THR A 172 1.25 24.88 7.95
CA THR A 172 0.94 25.97 8.89
C THR A 172 -0.17 25.56 9.86
N ASP A 173 -0.26 26.28 10.96
CA ASP A 173 -1.39 26.22 11.89
C ASP A 173 -2.63 26.92 11.31
N GLU A 174 -3.68 27.07 12.12
CA GLU A 174 -4.94 27.70 11.70
C GLU A 174 -4.82 29.19 11.38
N ALA A 175 -3.83 29.89 11.95
CA ALA A 175 -3.55 31.30 11.70
C ALA A 175 -2.53 31.53 10.56
N GLY A 176 -2.04 30.44 9.92
CA GLY A 176 -1.06 30.52 8.84
C GLY A 176 0.40 30.58 9.32
N ILE A 177 0.69 30.34 10.61
CA ILE A 177 2.05 30.27 11.13
C ILE A 177 2.64 28.89 10.87
N ILE A 178 3.88 28.83 10.38
CA ILE A 178 4.59 27.59 10.08
C ILE A 178 4.78 26.76 11.38
N ILE A 179 4.29 25.52 11.39
CA ILE A 179 4.40 24.59 12.54
C ILE A 179 5.76 23.91 12.64
N SER A 180 6.65 24.10 11.65
CA SER A 180 7.99 23.49 11.60
C SER A 180 7.99 21.98 11.73
N ALA A 181 7.01 21.28 11.15
CA ALA A 181 6.90 19.83 11.17
C ALA A 181 8.17 19.18 10.62
N THR A 182 8.71 18.22 11.36
CA THR A 182 9.96 17.53 11.02
C THR A 182 9.66 16.07 10.63
N PRO A 183 9.91 15.68 9.37
CA PRO A 183 9.69 14.30 8.94
C PRO A 183 10.62 13.35 9.71
N ARG A 184 10.06 12.34 10.39
CA ARG A 184 10.78 11.38 11.21
C ARG A 184 10.72 9.97 10.64
N ILE A 185 9.58 9.57 10.11
CA ILE A 185 9.37 8.24 9.56
C ILE A 185 8.80 8.31 8.15
N LEU A 186 9.25 7.39 7.31
CA LEU A 186 8.67 7.07 6.01
C LEU A 186 8.02 5.69 6.12
N VAL A 187 6.71 5.64 6.02
CA VAL A 187 5.94 4.39 6.09
C VAL A 187 5.56 3.96 4.69
N VAL A 188 5.83 2.71 4.37
CA VAL A 188 5.62 2.15 3.03
C VAL A 188 4.96 0.78 3.11
N CYS A 189 4.22 0.42 2.04
CA CYS A 189 3.77 -0.96 1.84
C CYS A 189 4.97 -1.87 1.49
N PRO A 190 4.85 -3.21 1.66
CA PRO A 190 5.94 -4.15 1.37
C PRO A 190 6.48 -4.06 -0.06
N ALA A 191 5.64 -3.75 -1.04
CA ALA A 191 6.05 -3.60 -2.43
C ALA A 191 7.11 -2.50 -2.65
N LEU A 192 7.10 -1.46 -1.80
CA LEU A 192 8.02 -0.33 -1.87
C LEU A 192 9.24 -0.46 -0.95
N GLU A 193 9.40 -1.56 -0.23
CA GLU A 193 10.48 -1.72 0.76
C GLU A 193 11.87 -1.45 0.18
N PHE A 194 12.19 -2.09 -0.94
CA PHE A 194 13.52 -1.97 -1.55
C PHE A 194 13.73 -0.58 -2.15
N THR A 195 12.70 -0.01 -2.79
CA THR A 195 12.73 1.34 -3.35
C THR A 195 12.93 2.39 -2.24
N ALA A 196 12.19 2.29 -1.13
CA ALA A 196 12.34 3.19 0.00
C ALA A 196 13.74 3.13 0.62
N LYS A 197 14.27 1.91 0.84
CA LYS A 197 15.63 1.71 1.36
C LYS A 197 16.69 2.23 0.41
N ALA A 198 16.52 2.05 -0.90
CA ALA A 198 17.44 2.57 -1.90
C ALA A 198 17.46 4.11 -1.92
N ILE A 199 16.31 4.77 -1.79
CA ILE A 199 16.21 6.22 -1.78
C ILE A 199 16.78 6.80 -0.48
N VAL A 200 16.44 6.22 0.69
CA VAL A 200 16.80 6.82 1.99
C VAL A 200 18.21 6.46 2.43
N ASN A 201 18.66 5.22 2.22
CA ASN A 201 19.95 4.73 2.76
C ASN A 201 21.12 4.83 1.77
N SER A 202 20.88 5.23 0.53
CA SER A 202 21.96 5.40 -0.44
C SER A 202 22.79 6.63 -0.11
N ILE A 203 24.11 6.50 -0.16
CA ILE A 203 25.04 7.64 -0.01
C ILE A 203 25.01 8.53 -1.27
N LEU A 204 24.83 7.91 -2.43
CA LEU A 204 24.73 8.58 -3.72
C LEU A 204 23.30 8.45 -4.24
N GLN A 205 22.86 9.45 -5.00
CA GLN A 205 21.54 9.44 -5.59
C GLN A 205 21.41 8.31 -6.63
N ALA A 206 20.46 7.40 -6.41
CA ALA A 206 20.24 6.29 -7.33
C ALA A 206 19.76 6.80 -8.70
N GLY A 207 20.37 6.28 -9.79
CA GLY A 207 19.94 6.59 -11.16
C GLY A 207 20.54 7.85 -11.77
N THR A 208 21.54 8.49 -11.15
CA THR A 208 22.26 9.63 -11.74
C THR A 208 23.60 9.19 -12.30
N ASN A 209 23.99 9.72 -13.48
CA ASN A 209 25.30 9.45 -14.08
C ASN A 209 26.45 10.21 -13.40
N ASN A 210 26.17 11.17 -12.52
CA ASN A 210 27.14 12.12 -11.98
C ASN A 210 27.57 11.83 -10.54
N ASN A 211 27.19 10.69 -9.94
CA ASN A 211 27.45 10.39 -8.53
C ASN A 211 26.99 11.51 -7.56
N ASP A 212 25.83 12.10 -7.82
CA ASP A 212 25.29 13.15 -6.99
C ASP A 212 25.06 12.66 -5.56
N VAL A 213 25.31 13.50 -4.58
CA VAL A 213 25.11 13.18 -3.17
C VAL A 213 23.62 13.08 -2.87
N ASN A 214 23.21 12.04 -2.16
CA ASN A 214 21.82 11.93 -1.68
C ASN A 214 21.55 13.02 -0.64
N THR A 215 20.62 13.90 -0.95
CA THR A 215 20.21 15.02 -0.07
C THR A 215 18.97 14.71 0.78
N VAL A 216 18.42 13.50 0.65
CA VAL A 216 17.30 13.07 1.50
C VAL A 216 17.81 12.91 2.94
N PRO A 217 17.18 13.55 3.93
CA PRO A 217 17.60 13.40 5.33
C PRO A 217 17.44 11.96 5.78
N ASN A 218 18.21 11.56 6.78
CA ASN A 218 18.13 10.23 7.38
C ASN A 218 16.78 10.08 8.08
N ILE A 219 15.80 9.46 7.40
CA ILE A 219 14.44 9.19 7.86
C ILE A 219 14.34 7.69 8.15
N GLU A 220 13.70 7.31 9.24
CA GLU A 220 13.45 5.89 9.53
C GLU A 220 12.42 5.32 8.53
N VAL A 221 12.77 4.22 7.85
CA VAL A 221 11.85 3.51 6.94
C VAL A 221 11.11 2.44 7.72
N VAL A 222 9.80 2.56 7.78
CA VAL A 222 8.89 1.58 8.40
C VAL A 222 8.11 0.85 7.32
N VAL A 223 8.41 -0.43 7.12
CA VAL A 223 7.64 -1.29 6.20
C VAL A 223 6.44 -1.86 6.95
N TRP A 224 5.23 -1.56 6.50
CA TRP A 224 4.02 -2.01 7.18
C TRP A 224 3.20 -2.97 6.31
N ASP A 225 3.20 -4.26 6.68
CA ASP A 225 2.60 -5.34 5.89
C ASP A 225 1.10 -5.15 5.69
N PHE A 226 0.41 -4.56 6.66
CA PHE A 226 -1.03 -4.30 6.60
C PHE A 226 -1.43 -3.16 5.66
N LEU A 227 -0.48 -2.38 5.16
CA LEU A 227 -0.71 -1.42 4.08
C LEU A 227 -0.79 -2.07 2.69
N ASN A 228 -0.45 -3.35 2.58
CA ASN A 228 -0.52 -4.05 1.31
C ASN A 228 -1.94 -3.99 0.72
N ASP A 229 -2.02 -3.70 -0.57
CA ASP A 229 -3.26 -3.80 -1.34
C ASP A 229 -3.32 -5.19 -1.99
N PRO A 230 -4.31 -6.04 -1.61
CA PRO A 230 -4.46 -7.37 -2.19
C PRO A 230 -4.67 -7.37 -3.70
N THR A 231 -5.17 -6.25 -4.25
CA THR A 231 -5.37 -6.10 -5.70
C THR A 231 -4.08 -5.70 -6.43
N GLY A 232 -3.03 -5.32 -5.69
CA GLY A 232 -1.76 -4.87 -6.25
C GLY A 232 -1.83 -3.57 -7.04
N GLN A 233 -2.98 -2.87 -6.99
CA GLN A 233 -3.21 -1.66 -7.77
C GLN A 233 -2.69 -0.39 -7.10
N LEU A 234 -2.47 -0.42 -5.78
CA LEU A 234 -2.03 0.74 -5.03
C LEU A 234 -0.79 0.43 -4.20
N THR A 235 0.16 1.35 -4.23
CA THR A 235 1.39 1.30 -3.42
C THR A 235 1.46 2.52 -2.50
N PRO A 236 0.60 2.57 -1.46
CA PRO A 236 0.53 3.73 -0.59
C PRO A 236 1.82 3.90 0.21
N TRP A 237 2.21 5.15 0.35
CA TRP A 237 3.32 5.57 1.19
C TRP A 237 3.01 6.92 1.83
N PHE A 238 3.56 7.17 3.00
CA PHE A 238 3.42 8.46 3.67
C PHE A 238 4.61 8.75 4.59
N ILE A 239 4.84 10.03 4.83
CA ILE A 239 5.77 10.53 5.83
C ILE A 239 5.01 11.10 7.01
N GLN A 240 5.59 10.99 8.19
CA GLN A 240 4.97 11.46 9.43
C GLN A 240 6.00 12.12 10.34
N ASP A 241 5.58 13.20 10.96
CA ASP A 241 6.17 13.74 12.19
C ASP A 241 5.48 13.12 13.40
N THR A 242 6.14 12.17 14.04
CA THR A 242 5.59 11.45 15.20
C THR A 242 5.53 12.31 16.47
N SER A 243 6.11 13.50 16.48
CA SER A 243 6.07 14.39 17.65
C SER A 243 4.73 15.12 17.80
N LEU A 244 3.93 15.18 16.72
CA LEU A 244 2.63 15.84 16.74
C LEU A 244 1.49 14.96 17.24
N ASP A 245 1.73 13.65 17.44
CA ASP A 245 0.77 12.70 18.01
C ASP A 245 -0.62 12.67 17.34
N ASN A 246 -0.69 12.92 16.05
CA ASN A 246 -1.95 13.14 15.33
C ASN A 246 -2.72 11.85 15.01
N LEU A 247 -2.04 10.72 14.93
CA LEU A 247 -2.65 9.41 14.78
C LEU A 247 -2.86 8.78 16.16
N LEU A 248 -4.10 8.44 16.50
CA LEU A 248 -4.49 7.97 17.82
C LEU A 248 -5.00 6.53 17.78
N PHE A 249 -4.53 5.73 18.73
CA PHE A 249 -5.12 4.46 19.11
C PHE A 249 -5.67 4.58 20.53
N LEU A 250 -6.97 4.71 20.64
CA LEU A 250 -7.65 5.01 21.90
C LEU A 250 -8.22 3.73 22.51
N ARG A 251 -7.58 3.24 23.55
CA ARG A 251 -7.97 2.00 24.24
C ARG A 251 -8.88 2.28 25.41
N ARG A 252 -10.12 1.78 25.34
CA ARG A 252 -11.09 1.86 26.45
C ARG A 252 -10.95 0.69 27.41
N GLU A 253 -10.75 -0.52 26.87
CA GLU A 253 -10.64 -1.75 27.63
C GLU A 253 -9.51 -2.62 27.09
N GLU A 254 -8.59 -3.02 27.95
CA GLU A 254 -7.51 -3.92 27.59
C GLU A 254 -8.05 -5.28 27.13
N PRO A 255 -7.32 -6.01 26.27
CA PRO A 255 -7.71 -7.35 25.88
C PRO A 255 -7.94 -8.25 27.08
N TRP A 256 -9.08 -8.88 27.11
CA TRP A 256 -9.47 -9.80 28.16
C TRP A 256 -9.84 -11.16 27.56
N PHE A 257 -9.50 -12.23 28.28
CA PHE A 257 -9.80 -13.59 27.89
C PHE A 257 -10.49 -14.32 29.04
N GLY A 258 -11.60 -15.00 28.73
CA GLY A 258 -12.37 -15.76 29.68
C GLY A 258 -12.94 -17.04 29.12
N SER A 259 -13.56 -17.80 30.01
CA SER A 259 -14.27 -19.02 29.68
C SER A 259 -15.55 -19.14 30.48
N GLU A 260 -16.57 -19.73 29.87
CA GLU A 260 -17.84 -20.07 30.55
C GLU A 260 -18.27 -21.48 30.16
N ARG A 261 -18.97 -22.17 31.06
CA ARG A 261 -19.64 -23.44 30.75
C ARG A 261 -21.02 -23.16 30.18
N ILE A 262 -21.34 -23.78 29.05
CA ILE A 262 -22.66 -23.67 28.45
C ILE A 262 -23.61 -24.58 29.20
N GLN A 263 -24.56 -24.04 29.99
CA GLN A 263 -25.42 -24.80 30.90
C GLN A 263 -26.27 -25.90 30.21
N LYS A 264 -26.71 -25.66 28.98
CA LYS A 264 -27.51 -26.61 28.22
C LYS A 264 -26.69 -27.69 27.50
N ARG A 265 -25.36 -27.58 27.55
CA ARG A 265 -24.40 -28.52 26.95
C ARG A 265 -23.24 -28.70 27.91
N VAL A 266 -22.51 -29.78 27.81
CA VAL A 266 -21.34 -30.01 28.66
C VAL A 266 -20.12 -29.21 28.18
N ASP A 267 -20.29 -28.43 27.11
CA ASP A 267 -19.26 -27.70 26.37
C ASP A 267 -18.78 -26.44 27.14
N TYR A 268 -17.58 -25.99 26.76
CA TYR A 268 -17.02 -24.73 27.24
C TYR A 268 -16.88 -23.73 26.09
N ARG A 269 -17.35 -22.50 26.31
CA ARG A 269 -17.07 -21.36 25.44
C ARG A 269 -15.85 -20.62 25.97
N MET A 270 -14.85 -20.45 25.10
CA MET A 270 -13.70 -19.58 25.32
C MET A 270 -13.90 -18.31 24.52
N PHE A 271 -13.63 -17.14 25.09
CA PHE A 271 -13.88 -15.87 24.42
C PHE A 271 -12.86 -14.81 24.80
N GLY A 272 -12.58 -13.93 23.84
CA GLY A 272 -11.77 -12.73 24.01
C GLY A 272 -12.61 -11.48 23.76
N PHE A 273 -12.25 -10.40 24.44
CA PHE A 273 -12.96 -9.14 24.39
C PHE A 273 -12.00 -7.98 24.54
N THR A 274 -12.22 -6.88 23.79
CA THR A 274 -11.53 -5.60 23.96
C THR A 274 -12.41 -4.47 23.48
N ARG A 275 -12.10 -3.24 23.86
CA ARG A 275 -12.77 -2.04 23.37
C ARG A 275 -11.74 -0.97 23.05
N TYR A 276 -11.78 -0.47 21.82
CA TYR A 276 -10.91 0.61 21.36
C TYR A 276 -11.55 1.34 20.17
N ASP A 277 -10.95 2.45 19.78
CA ASP A 277 -11.16 3.12 18.52
C ASP A 277 -9.83 3.64 17.99
N THR A 278 -9.73 3.81 16.67
CA THR A 278 -8.53 4.33 16.00
C THR A 278 -8.91 5.40 15.00
N GLY A 279 -8.04 6.40 14.85
CA GLY A 279 -8.27 7.46 13.89
C GLY A 279 -7.19 8.53 13.96
N TYR A 280 -7.52 9.71 13.48
CA TYR A 280 -6.64 10.87 13.53
C TYR A 280 -7.40 12.07 14.11
N CYS A 281 -6.68 12.88 14.88
CA CYS A 281 -7.21 14.13 15.40
C CYS A 281 -6.82 15.33 14.54
N ASP A 282 -5.69 15.27 13.83
CA ASP A 282 -5.23 16.32 12.92
C ASP A 282 -4.53 15.68 11.70
N TRP A 283 -4.61 16.34 10.54
CA TRP A 283 -3.93 15.95 9.31
C TRP A 283 -2.51 16.51 9.20
N ARG A 284 -2.17 17.54 9.99
CA ARG A 284 -0.85 18.18 9.97
C ARG A 284 0.24 17.22 10.41
N GLY A 285 1.46 17.43 9.94
CA GLY A 285 2.57 16.50 10.19
C GLY A 285 2.44 15.16 9.48
N LEU A 286 1.46 15.02 8.58
CA LEU A 286 1.28 13.88 7.70
C LEU A 286 1.30 14.36 6.25
N VAL A 287 2.04 13.69 5.38
CA VAL A 287 1.97 13.87 3.92
C VAL A 287 2.00 12.50 3.28
N GLY A 288 1.06 12.22 2.40
CA GLY A 288 0.93 10.88 1.82
C GLY A 288 0.57 10.85 0.35
N SER A 289 0.73 9.67 -0.23
CA SER A 289 0.32 9.34 -1.58
C SER A 289 -0.34 7.97 -1.61
N LYS A 290 -1.37 7.82 -2.43
CA LYS A 290 -1.92 6.50 -2.77
C LYS A 290 -0.89 5.61 -3.47
N GLY A 291 0.18 6.18 -3.95
CA GLY A 291 1.01 5.58 -4.96
C GLY A 291 0.26 5.54 -6.30
N THR A 292 0.99 5.38 -7.34
CA THR A 292 0.48 4.74 -8.55
C THR A 292 0.90 3.29 -8.45
N PRO A 293 0.19 2.32 -9.05
CA PRO A 293 0.86 1.10 -9.34
C PRO A 293 2.15 1.53 -10.08
N GLU A 294 3.30 1.42 -9.46
CA GLU A 294 4.42 0.96 -10.20
C GLU A 294 3.87 -0.35 -10.75
N GLN A 295 3.33 -0.31 -11.94
CA GLN A 295 3.21 -1.51 -12.70
C GLN A 295 4.63 -2.06 -12.67
N ILE A 296 4.86 -3.06 -11.82
CA ILE A 296 5.66 -4.16 -12.27
C ILE A 296 4.79 -4.71 -13.41
N VAL A 297 4.83 -4.01 -14.52
CA VAL A 297 4.57 -4.59 -15.81
C VAL A 297 5.70 -5.60 -15.86
N ILE A 298 5.42 -6.83 -15.43
CA ILE A 298 6.14 -7.96 -15.99
C ILE A 298 5.81 -7.77 -17.45
N PRO A 299 6.77 -7.27 -18.25
CA PRO A 299 6.48 -6.91 -19.61
C PRO A 299 6.09 -8.22 -20.28
N THR A 300 4.79 -8.40 -20.44
CA THR A 300 4.24 -9.57 -21.11
C THR A 300 4.42 -9.36 -22.59
N LEU A 301 4.80 -10.41 -23.27
CA LEU A 301 4.89 -10.39 -24.72
C LEU A 301 3.57 -9.84 -25.31
N GLY A 302 3.64 -8.70 -25.99
CA GLY A 302 2.51 -8.10 -26.65
C GLY A 302 2.02 -8.99 -27.80
N TYR A 303 0.79 -8.80 -28.24
CA TYR A 303 0.19 -9.59 -29.31
C TYR A 303 0.22 -8.85 -30.63
N LEU A 304 0.58 -9.60 -31.69
CA LEU A 304 0.45 -9.20 -33.10
C LEU A 304 -0.53 -10.15 -33.80
N ASN A 305 -1.36 -9.61 -34.67
CA ASN A 305 -2.14 -10.44 -35.57
C ASN A 305 -1.56 -10.34 -36.97
N ALA A 306 -0.91 -11.42 -37.44
CA ALA A 306 -0.33 -11.53 -38.77
C ALA A 306 -1.25 -12.34 -39.69
N THR A 307 -1.48 -11.86 -40.90
CA THR A 307 -2.23 -12.56 -41.94
C THR A 307 -1.26 -13.17 -42.92
N VAL A 308 -1.26 -14.50 -43.00
CA VAL A 308 -0.42 -15.29 -43.94
C VAL A 308 -1.23 -15.64 -45.18
N ALA A 309 -0.65 -15.56 -46.32
CA ALA A 309 -1.28 -15.88 -47.60
C ALA A 309 -0.31 -16.64 -48.54
N ALA A 310 -0.84 -17.25 -49.56
CA ALA A 310 -0.09 -17.94 -50.60
C ALA A 310 0.95 -17.02 -51.26
N GLY A 311 2.17 -17.52 -51.40
CA GLY A 311 3.23 -16.89 -52.20
C GLY A 311 3.07 -17.15 -53.71
N ALA A 312 4.11 -16.90 -54.49
CA ALA A 312 4.10 -17.02 -55.93
C ALA A 312 4.04 -18.47 -56.46
N ASP A 313 4.48 -19.45 -55.64
CA ASP A 313 4.53 -20.87 -55.99
C ASP A 313 4.46 -21.78 -54.74
N GLY A 314 4.44 -23.08 -54.94
CA GLY A 314 4.34 -24.11 -53.86
C GLY A 314 5.49 -24.13 -52.86
N THR A 315 6.49 -23.30 -53.02
CA THR A 315 7.66 -23.17 -52.09
C THR A 315 7.71 -21.79 -51.41
N LYS A 316 6.64 -21.00 -51.54
CA LYS A 316 6.60 -19.63 -51.01
C LYS A 316 5.32 -19.31 -50.29
N THR A 317 5.46 -18.52 -49.25
CA THR A 317 4.39 -17.89 -48.48
C THR A 317 4.63 -16.39 -48.40
N LYS A 318 3.66 -15.61 -47.96
CA LYS A 318 3.83 -14.19 -47.67
C LYS A 318 2.97 -13.73 -46.49
N VAL A 319 3.41 -12.68 -45.82
CA VAL A 319 2.60 -11.99 -44.81
C VAL A 319 2.01 -10.74 -45.45
N THR A 320 0.69 -10.68 -45.52
CA THR A 320 -0.03 -9.61 -46.24
C THR A 320 -0.41 -8.45 -45.30
N ALA A 321 -0.66 -8.72 -44.05
CA ALA A 321 -0.99 -7.71 -43.06
C ALA A 321 -0.50 -8.09 -41.67
N VAL A 322 -0.10 -7.09 -40.88
CA VAL A 322 0.19 -7.21 -39.43
C VAL A 322 -0.54 -6.09 -38.72
N THR A 323 -1.34 -6.44 -37.72
CA THR A 323 -2.03 -5.47 -36.86
C THR A 323 -1.55 -5.59 -35.43
N GLY A 324 -1.64 -4.50 -34.66
CA GLY A 324 -1.11 -4.44 -33.27
C GLY A 324 0.35 -4.00 -33.21
N GLN A 325 1.00 -3.67 -34.33
CA GLN A 325 2.36 -3.15 -34.38
C GLN A 325 2.45 -1.81 -33.65
N GLY A 326 3.56 -1.60 -32.96
CA GLY A 326 3.97 -0.33 -32.35
C GLY A 326 5.05 0.38 -33.20
N THR A 327 6.09 0.83 -32.57
CA THR A 327 7.22 1.56 -33.20
C THR A 327 8.41 0.67 -33.55
N GLY A 328 8.35 -0.62 -33.21
CA GLY A 328 9.44 -1.58 -33.40
C GLY A 328 9.52 -2.11 -34.83
N ALA A 329 10.64 -2.73 -35.16
CA ALA A 329 10.88 -3.38 -36.43
C ALA A 329 10.15 -4.72 -36.48
N LEU A 330 9.42 -5.00 -37.60
CA LEU A 330 8.82 -6.30 -37.84
C LEU A 330 9.85 -7.28 -38.37
N LYS A 331 9.88 -8.48 -37.80
CA LYS A 331 10.71 -9.60 -38.20
C LYS A 331 9.88 -10.88 -38.21
N TYR A 332 10.37 -11.89 -38.92
CA TYR A 332 9.72 -13.20 -38.97
C TYR A 332 10.73 -14.33 -38.82
N LYS A 333 10.25 -15.49 -38.42
CA LYS A 333 10.96 -16.75 -38.45
C LYS A 333 10.06 -17.81 -39.06
N VAL A 334 10.60 -18.59 -39.99
CA VAL A 334 9.89 -19.69 -40.67
C VAL A 334 10.72 -20.97 -40.56
N GLY A 335 10.07 -22.12 -40.47
CA GLY A 335 10.70 -23.42 -40.37
C GLY A 335 9.77 -24.49 -39.83
N ALA A 336 10.18 -25.75 -39.90
CA ALA A 336 9.37 -26.90 -39.48
C ALA A 336 9.04 -26.91 -37.96
N SER A 337 9.91 -26.28 -37.14
CA SER A 337 9.77 -26.23 -35.66
C SER A 337 10.02 -24.81 -35.18
N VAL A 338 8.99 -23.95 -35.30
CA VAL A 338 9.04 -22.58 -34.81
C VAL A 338 8.18 -22.48 -33.54
N GLU A 339 8.76 -21.96 -32.47
CA GLU A 339 8.08 -21.69 -31.19
C GLU A 339 7.77 -20.22 -31.03
N LYS A 340 6.73 -19.93 -30.25
CA LYS A 340 6.41 -18.55 -29.86
C LYS A 340 7.47 -18.06 -28.87
N PRO A 341 8.13 -16.90 -29.16
CA PRO A 341 9.16 -16.38 -28.26
C PRO A 341 8.56 -15.85 -26.96
N ASN A 342 9.41 -15.64 -25.96
CA ASN A 342 9.08 -14.93 -24.75
C ASN A 342 9.37 -13.42 -24.89
N TYR A 343 8.79 -12.64 -23.98
CA TYR A 343 9.13 -11.21 -23.91
C TYR A 343 10.63 -11.02 -23.62
N ASN A 344 11.24 -10.08 -24.32
CA ASN A 344 12.65 -9.72 -24.19
C ASN A 344 13.67 -10.79 -24.69
N ASP A 345 13.19 -11.83 -25.36
CA ASP A 345 14.10 -12.74 -26.08
C ASP A 345 14.89 -11.96 -27.14
N ALA A 346 16.10 -12.40 -27.42
CA ALA A 346 16.89 -11.82 -28.50
C ALA A 346 16.25 -12.15 -29.86
N ASP A 347 16.24 -11.19 -30.76
CA ASP A 347 15.71 -11.37 -32.11
C ASP A 347 16.71 -12.00 -33.10
N THR A 348 17.78 -12.58 -32.58
CA THR A 348 18.76 -13.34 -33.38
C THR A 348 18.12 -14.55 -34.03
N GLY A 349 18.34 -14.71 -35.32
CA GLY A 349 17.70 -15.79 -36.13
C GLY A 349 16.31 -15.42 -36.68
N TYR A 350 15.87 -14.18 -36.52
CA TYR A 350 14.70 -13.61 -37.17
C TYR A 350 15.15 -12.73 -38.36
N THR A 351 14.41 -12.80 -39.44
CA THR A 351 14.66 -12.01 -40.69
C THR A 351 13.72 -10.82 -40.74
N ALA A 352 14.19 -9.68 -41.23
CA ALA A 352 13.35 -8.49 -41.39
C ALA A 352 12.15 -8.79 -42.30
N LEU A 353 10.95 -8.41 -41.87
CA LEU A 353 9.71 -8.64 -42.58
C LEU A 353 9.37 -7.43 -43.48
N THR A 354 9.20 -7.68 -44.76
CA THR A 354 8.56 -6.76 -45.69
C THR A 354 7.21 -7.36 -46.10
N LEU A 355 6.14 -6.63 -45.91
CA LEU A 355 4.80 -7.12 -46.23
C LEU A 355 4.65 -7.37 -47.74
N ASN A 356 3.85 -8.36 -48.08
CA ASN A 356 3.56 -8.79 -49.48
C ASN A 356 4.80 -9.30 -50.25
N THR A 357 5.90 -9.60 -49.59
CA THR A 357 7.10 -10.18 -50.18
C THR A 357 7.10 -11.69 -49.96
N ASP A 358 7.51 -12.44 -50.98
CA ASP A 358 7.58 -13.91 -50.92
C ASP A 358 8.67 -14.37 -49.94
N ILE A 359 8.32 -15.30 -49.08
CA ILE A 359 9.16 -15.94 -48.07
C ILE A 359 9.32 -17.41 -48.49
N THR A 360 10.52 -17.87 -48.68
CA THR A 360 10.80 -19.28 -49.02
C THR A 360 10.45 -20.20 -47.84
N CYS A 361 9.69 -21.25 -48.10
CA CYS A 361 9.24 -22.21 -47.08
C CYS A 361 8.88 -23.54 -47.75
N THR A 362 8.60 -24.56 -46.92
CA THR A 362 7.96 -25.81 -47.34
C THR A 362 6.51 -25.83 -46.87
N SER A 363 5.65 -26.60 -47.47
CA SER A 363 4.21 -26.65 -47.13
C SER A 363 3.92 -27.13 -45.68
N THR A 364 4.91 -27.69 -45.02
CA THR A 364 4.81 -28.17 -43.61
C THR A 364 5.41 -27.19 -42.59
N ASP A 365 6.01 -26.08 -43.07
CA ASP A 365 6.63 -25.09 -42.17
C ASP A 365 5.58 -24.26 -41.43
N LYS A 366 6.05 -23.65 -40.35
CA LYS A 366 5.29 -22.69 -39.56
C LYS A 366 6.00 -21.35 -39.57
N ILE A 367 5.24 -20.29 -39.37
CA ILE A 367 5.74 -18.92 -39.34
C ILE A 367 5.30 -18.20 -38.06
N VAL A 368 6.18 -17.43 -37.50
CA VAL A 368 5.88 -16.47 -36.40
C VAL A 368 6.40 -15.10 -36.81
N VAL A 369 5.59 -14.06 -36.54
CA VAL A 369 5.95 -12.67 -36.78
C VAL A 369 6.14 -11.99 -35.44
N VAL A 370 7.22 -11.22 -35.30
CA VAL A 370 7.57 -10.52 -34.08
C VAL A 370 7.83 -9.04 -34.34
N GLU A 371 7.62 -8.23 -33.34
CA GLU A 371 8.08 -6.83 -33.29
C GLU A 371 9.25 -6.73 -32.32
N SER A 372 10.36 -6.19 -32.77
CA SER A 372 11.57 -6.00 -31.95
C SER A 372 11.98 -4.54 -31.84
N VAL A 373 12.50 -4.16 -30.67
CA VAL A 373 13.13 -2.87 -30.38
C VAL A 373 14.48 -3.15 -29.76
N ASP A 374 15.53 -2.51 -30.25
CA ASP A 374 16.90 -2.65 -29.76
C ASP A 374 17.38 -4.12 -29.69
N GLY A 375 16.99 -4.95 -30.66
CA GLY A 375 17.35 -6.36 -30.73
C GLY A 375 16.58 -7.29 -29.78
N LYS A 376 15.52 -6.81 -29.14
CA LYS A 376 14.67 -7.52 -28.18
C LYS A 376 13.22 -7.62 -28.66
N ILE A 377 12.63 -8.81 -28.51
CA ILE A 377 11.25 -9.06 -28.92
C ILE A 377 10.28 -8.52 -27.88
N ILE A 378 9.37 -7.66 -28.31
CA ILE A 378 8.37 -7.02 -27.46
C ILE A 378 6.95 -7.50 -27.74
N LYS A 379 6.68 -7.95 -28.98
CA LYS A 379 5.39 -8.53 -29.39
C LYS A 379 5.59 -9.71 -30.32
N SER A 380 4.64 -10.61 -30.36
CA SER A 380 4.63 -11.77 -31.24
C SER A 380 3.22 -12.11 -31.70
N SER A 381 3.12 -12.62 -32.94
CA SER A 381 1.91 -13.34 -33.38
C SER A 381 1.86 -14.74 -32.77
N ASP A 382 0.72 -15.39 -32.90
CA ASP A 382 0.69 -16.84 -32.75
C ASP A 382 1.49 -17.49 -33.85
N VAL A 383 2.00 -18.69 -33.59
CA VAL A 383 2.64 -19.53 -34.60
C VAL A 383 1.56 -20.03 -35.58
N LYS A 384 1.72 -19.75 -36.85
CA LYS A 384 0.75 -20.10 -37.89
C LYS A 384 1.37 -21.06 -38.89
N ASP A 385 0.55 -21.91 -39.46
CA ASP A 385 0.96 -22.71 -40.61
C ASP A 385 1.17 -21.79 -41.85
N VAL A 386 2.18 -22.08 -42.66
CA VAL A 386 2.39 -21.37 -43.92
C VAL A 386 1.28 -21.72 -44.91
N VAL A 387 0.96 -20.76 -45.77
CA VAL A 387 0.07 -20.97 -46.93
C VAL A 387 0.93 -20.83 -48.18
N VAL A 388 1.13 -21.92 -48.90
CA VAL A 388 1.92 -21.90 -50.14
C VAL A 388 1.07 -21.70 -51.37
N GLY A 389 1.66 -21.15 -52.43
CA GLY A 389 1.03 -21.00 -53.74
C GLY A 389 0.77 -22.35 -54.43
N ALA A 390 -0.08 -22.35 -55.43
CA ALA A 390 -0.36 -23.54 -56.26
C ALA A 390 0.76 -23.79 -57.28
#